data_d5114f1e4f23cdfcfc3fbb7560dd3954
#
_entry.id   d5114f1e4f23cdfcfc3fbb7560dd3954
#
_cell.length_a   1.000
_cell.length_b   1.000
_cell.length_c   1.000
_cell.angle_alpha   90.00
_cell.angle_beta   90.00
_cell.angle_gamma   90.00
#
_symmetry.space_group_name_H-M   'P 1'
#
loop_
_entity.id
_entity.type
_entity.pdbx_description
1 polymer ?
#
loop_
_entity_poly.entity_id
_entity_poly.type
_entity_poly.pdbx_seq_one_letter_code
_entity_poly.pdbx_strand_id
1 'polypeptide(L)'
;MAATTWAAGIAAAAVVLPSLYVYTASVIATRFPTLRNKRICLLIAHPDDEAMFFAPTLLALTRPDTGNHVKILCLSTGDQDGLGHVRRTELKKSAMLLGLRDEDDAFVVDDPDFRDSITETWDTDKVATLLSAAFAPQLSRQQAAASAQPPMASIDVLLTFDAGGVSAHPNHISLYHGARRFISALTAGKPGYACPVDLYTLTTVGFARKYCGFLDVFATIFSATLGAGANMAASATSGFGGNNKRDIKNKSDKGNPGLLVTATGLLGGRESAATARQAMTQAHKSQMVWFRWGWITMSRYMYLNELRLEKGS
;
A
#
# COMPACT_ATOMS: atom_id res chain seq x y z
N MET A 1 27.74 -32.41 24.75
CA MET A 1 26.34 -32.75 24.38
C MET A 1 25.44 -31.51 24.25
N ALA A 2 25.35 -30.59 25.22
CA ALA A 2 24.45 -29.41 25.09
C ALA A 2 24.79 -28.52 23.90
N ALA A 3 26.07 -28.20 23.64
CA ALA A 3 26.47 -27.33 22.53
C ALA A 3 26.15 -27.91 21.14
N THR A 4 26.25 -29.23 20.99
CA THR A 4 25.91 -29.94 19.73
C THR A 4 24.40 -29.96 19.48
N THR A 5 23.59 -30.08 20.52
CA THR A 5 22.13 -30.02 20.39
C THR A 5 21.64 -28.61 20.04
N TRP A 6 22.24 -27.55 20.63
CA TRP A 6 21.94 -26.16 20.27
C TRP A 6 22.35 -25.84 18.81
N ALA A 7 23.52 -26.30 18.37
CA ALA A 7 23.98 -26.10 17.00
C ALA A 7 23.05 -26.79 15.97
N ALA A 8 22.63 -28.02 16.28
CA ALA A 8 21.67 -28.76 15.44
C ALA A 8 20.30 -28.07 15.39
N GLY A 9 19.82 -27.54 16.53
CA GLY A 9 18.57 -26.79 16.59
C GLY A 9 18.60 -25.50 15.75
N ILE A 10 19.71 -24.74 15.84
CA ILE A 10 19.90 -23.51 15.03
C ILE A 10 19.99 -23.85 13.54
N ALA A 11 20.73 -24.91 13.18
CA ALA A 11 20.84 -25.34 11.78
C ALA A 11 19.47 -25.79 11.21
N ALA A 12 18.69 -26.53 11.99
CA ALA A 12 17.35 -26.92 11.61
C ALA A 12 16.42 -25.69 11.42
N ALA A 13 16.45 -24.74 12.35
CA ALA A 13 15.67 -23.51 12.26
C ALA A 13 16.06 -22.67 11.03
N ALA A 14 17.35 -22.59 10.71
CA ALA A 14 17.88 -21.87 9.54
C ALA A 14 17.39 -22.45 8.20
N VAL A 15 16.97 -23.70 8.16
CA VAL A 15 16.37 -24.32 6.96
C VAL A 15 14.85 -24.29 7.02
N VAL A 16 14.26 -24.66 8.14
CA VAL A 16 12.81 -24.81 8.27
C VAL A 16 12.09 -23.45 8.14
N LEU A 17 12.56 -22.39 8.79
CA LEU A 17 11.89 -21.10 8.76
C LEU A 17 11.86 -20.45 7.37
N PRO A 18 12.97 -20.39 6.61
CA PRO A 18 12.91 -19.91 5.22
C PRO A 18 12.04 -20.78 4.31
N SER A 19 12.10 -22.12 4.47
CA SER A 19 11.28 -23.03 3.68
C SER A 19 9.78 -22.83 3.94
N LEU A 20 9.42 -22.66 5.21
CA LEU A 20 8.04 -22.39 5.61
C LEU A 20 7.59 -21.00 5.11
N TYR A 21 8.47 -20.00 5.14
CA TYR A 21 8.18 -18.69 4.54
C TYR A 21 7.93 -18.81 3.03
N VAL A 22 8.80 -19.50 2.27
CA VAL A 22 8.62 -19.68 0.82
C VAL A 22 7.29 -20.35 0.52
N TYR A 23 6.95 -21.42 1.25
CA TYR A 23 5.64 -22.05 1.14
C TYR A 23 4.51 -21.07 1.41
N THR A 24 4.61 -20.29 2.48
CA THR A 24 3.57 -19.33 2.89
C THR A 24 3.43 -18.18 1.90
N ALA A 25 4.55 -17.65 1.38
CA ALA A 25 4.54 -16.63 0.31
C ALA A 25 3.88 -17.16 -0.97
N SER A 26 4.13 -18.44 -1.32
CA SER A 26 3.45 -19.10 -2.43
C SER A 26 1.93 -19.24 -2.19
N VAL A 27 1.51 -19.56 -0.98
CA VAL A 27 0.10 -19.60 -0.60
C VAL A 27 -0.54 -18.20 -0.71
N ILE A 28 0.15 -17.15 -0.25
CA ILE A 28 -0.31 -15.77 -0.41
C ILE A 28 -0.51 -15.44 -1.89
N ALA A 29 0.49 -15.68 -2.71
CA ALA A 29 0.46 -15.37 -4.14
C ALA A 29 -0.66 -16.11 -4.92
N THR A 30 -1.03 -17.30 -4.47
CA THR A 30 -2.00 -18.16 -5.18
C THR A 30 -3.41 -18.12 -4.60
N ARG A 31 -3.56 -17.87 -3.30
CA ARG A 31 -4.84 -17.96 -2.59
C ARG A 31 -5.43 -16.65 -2.14
N PHE A 32 -4.60 -15.62 -1.95
CA PHE A 32 -5.13 -14.30 -1.63
C PHE A 32 -5.50 -13.54 -2.91
N PRO A 33 -6.65 -12.87 -2.93
CA PRO A 33 -7.06 -12.11 -4.09
C PRO A 33 -6.14 -10.91 -4.31
N THR A 34 -5.91 -10.58 -5.58
CA THR A 34 -5.15 -9.40 -5.99
C THR A 34 -5.98 -8.49 -6.89
N LEU A 35 -5.54 -7.26 -7.09
CA LEU A 35 -6.13 -6.33 -8.04
C LEU A 35 -5.71 -6.71 -9.47
N ARG A 36 -6.65 -6.63 -10.42
CA ARG A 36 -6.40 -6.91 -11.84
C ARG A 36 -7.10 -5.89 -12.73
N ASN A 37 -6.44 -5.53 -13.84
CA ASN A 37 -6.96 -4.59 -14.84
C ASN A 37 -7.37 -3.24 -14.23
N LYS A 38 -6.55 -2.71 -13.31
CA LYS A 38 -6.81 -1.46 -12.59
C LYS A 38 -5.77 -0.40 -12.91
N ARG A 39 -6.23 0.86 -12.94
CA ARG A 39 -5.37 2.04 -12.91
C ARG A 39 -5.14 2.40 -11.45
N ILE A 40 -3.93 2.21 -10.98
CA ILE A 40 -3.58 2.30 -9.56
C ILE A 40 -2.62 3.47 -9.37
N CYS A 41 -2.89 4.31 -8.37
CA CYS A 41 -1.93 5.30 -7.90
C CYS A 41 -1.45 4.93 -6.50
N LEU A 42 -0.14 4.84 -6.30
CA LEU A 42 0.49 4.83 -4.99
C LEU A 42 0.83 6.25 -4.60
N LEU A 43 0.21 6.75 -3.54
CA LEU A 43 0.45 8.06 -2.94
C LEU A 43 1.43 7.92 -1.78
N ILE A 44 2.60 8.55 -1.90
CA ILE A 44 3.67 8.55 -0.90
C ILE A 44 4.10 9.97 -0.53
N ALA A 45 4.76 10.11 0.60
CA ALA A 45 5.22 11.40 1.08
C ALA A 45 6.60 11.77 0.50
N HIS A 46 7.55 10.85 0.54
CA HIS A 46 8.95 11.13 0.18
C HIS A 46 9.49 10.09 -0.80
N PRO A 47 10.51 10.45 -1.61
CA PRO A 47 11.23 9.47 -2.42
C PRO A 47 12.02 8.52 -1.50
N ASP A 48 11.68 7.27 -1.48
CA ASP A 48 12.12 6.07 -0.78
C ASP A 48 10.98 5.31 -0.09
N ASP A 49 9.84 5.95 0.18
CA ASP A 49 8.68 5.31 0.81
C ASP A 49 8.19 4.09 0.02
N GLU A 50 8.20 4.18 -1.33
CA GLU A 50 7.75 3.10 -2.21
C GLU A 50 8.59 1.84 -2.04
N ALA A 51 9.89 1.99 -1.83
CA ALA A 51 10.82 0.90 -1.64
C ALA A 51 10.87 0.41 -0.19
N MET A 52 10.74 1.33 0.78
CA MET A 52 10.80 1.01 2.20
C MET A 52 9.54 0.36 2.75
N PHE A 53 8.37 0.77 2.23
CA PHE A 53 7.08 0.39 2.82
C PHE A 53 6.19 -0.41 1.86
N PHE A 54 6.26 -0.15 0.56
CA PHE A 54 5.32 -0.71 -0.43
C PHE A 54 5.96 -1.67 -1.43
N ALA A 55 7.25 -2.00 -1.32
CA ALA A 55 7.92 -2.86 -2.29
C ALA A 55 7.19 -4.20 -2.54
N PRO A 56 6.73 -4.97 -1.52
CA PRO A 56 5.96 -6.19 -1.77
C PRO A 56 4.68 -5.95 -2.56
N THR A 57 3.99 -4.84 -2.29
CA THR A 57 2.76 -4.47 -3.00
C THR A 57 3.05 -4.07 -4.44
N LEU A 58 4.04 -3.22 -4.67
CA LEU A 58 4.40 -2.79 -6.03
C LEU A 58 4.83 -3.98 -6.87
N LEU A 59 5.73 -4.82 -6.38
CA LEU A 59 6.19 -6.02 -7.09
C LEU A 59 5.05 -6.97 -7.46
N ALA A 60 4.05 -7.11 -6.58
CA ALA A 60 2.87 -7.93 -6.86
C ALA A 60 1.92 -7.28 -7.88
N LEU A 61 1.68 -5.97 -7.79
CA LEU A 61 0.71 -5.26 -8.64
C LEU A 61 1.25 -4.89 -10.02
N THR A 62 2.57 -4.77 -10.18
CA THR A 62 3.23 -4.47 -11.47
C THR A 62 3.51 -5.72 -12.32
N ARG A 63 3.12 -6.90 -11.85
CA ARG A 63 3.23 -8.14 -12.64
C ARG A 63 2.46 -8.01 -13.94
N PRO A 64 3.04 -8.43 -15.08
CA PRO A 64 2.37 -8.33 -16.39
C PRO A 64 1.02 -9.05 -16.45
N ASP A 65 0.89 -10.21 -15.76
CA ASP A 65 -0.34 -11.00 -15.73
C ASP A 65 -1.51 -10.34 -14.98
N THR A 66 -1.25 -9.29 -14.19
CA THR A 66 -2.30 -8.52 -13.51
C THR A 66 -3.04 -7.58 -14.44
N GLY A 67 -2.41 -7.14 -15.53
CA GLY A 67 -2.94 -6.12 -16.44
C GLY A 67 -3.05 -4.71 -15.82
N ASN A 68 -2.54 -4.50 -14.61
CA ASN A 68 -2.61 -3.21 -13.92
C ASN A 68 -1.69 -2.16 -14.58
N HIS A 69 -2.07 -0.89 -14.45
CA HIS A 69 -1.18 0.24 -14.67
C HIS A 69 -0.96 0.94 -13.34
N VAL A 70 0.25 0.90 -12.83
CA VAL A 70 0.63 1.47 -11.53
C VAL A 70 1.43 2.74 -11.75
N LYS A 71 1.03 3.80 -11.05
CA LYS A 71 1.74 5.09 -10.98
C LYS A 71 2.09 5.41 -9.54
N ILE A 72 3.14 6.21 -9.35
CA ILE A 72 3.55 6.74 -8.05
C ILE A 72 3.35 8.25 -8.09
N LEU A 73 2.68 8.79 -7.08
CA LEU A 73 2.60 10.23 -6.80
C LEU A 73 3.26 10.50 -5.45
N CYS A 74 4.41 11.14 -5.49
CA CYS A 74 5.18 11.55 -4.32
C CYS A 74 4.95 13.04 -4.08
N LEU A 75 4.49 13.44 -2.89
CA LEU A 75 4.08 14.83 -2.65
C LEU A 75 5.22 15.75 -2.22
N SER A 76 6.38 15.22 -1.84
CA SER A 76 7.57 16.01 -1.49
C SER A 76 8.78 15.55 -2.27
N THR A 77 9.69 16.47 -2.56
CA THR A 77 11.01 16.13 -3.10
C THR A 77 11.91 15.49 -2.05
N GLY A 78 11.54 15.57 -0.77
CA GLY A 78 12.38 15.13 0.34
C GLY A 78 13.65 15.97 0.52
N ASP A 79 13.54 17.29 0.31
CA ASP A 79 14.70 18.21 0.22
C ASP A 79 15.21 18.71 1.57
N GLN A 80 14.93 18.01 2.66
CA GLN A 80 15.39 18.42 3.99
C GLN A 80 16.92 18.61 4.05
N ASP A 81 17.67 17.77 3.30
CA ASP A 81 19.14 17.80 3.25
C ASP A 81 19.69 18.47 1.97
N GLY A 82 18.86 19.20 1.20
CA GLY A 82 19.27 19.82 -0.07
C GLY A 82 19.47 18.82 -1.22
N LEU A 83 18.94 17.60 -1.11
CA LEU A 83 19.11 16.51 -2.07
C LEU A 83 17.87 16.24 -2.94
N GLY A 84 16.89 17.12 -2.94
CA GLY A 84 15.62 16.89 -3.61
C GLY A 84 15.74 16.54 -5.09
N HIS A 85 16.66 17.19 -5.82
CA HIS A 85 16.94 16.89 -7.23
C HIS A 85 17.54 15.50 -7.45
N VAL A 86 18.39 15.03 -6.54
CA VAL A 86 18.96 13.67 -6.55
C VAL A 86 17.86 12.66 -6.26
N ARG A 87 17.09 12.88 -5.18
CA ARG A 87 16.04 11.98 -4.71
C ARG A 87 14.92 11.79 -5.76
N ARG A 88 14.59 12.83 -6.52
CA ARG A 88 13.64 12.73 -7.65
C ARG A 88 14.12 11.73 -8.71
N THR A 89 15.40 11.77 -9.05
CA THR A 89 15.99 10.81 -10.01
C THR A 89 16.09 9.41 -9.42
N GLU A 90 16.39 9.30 -8.13
CA GLU A 90 16.44 8.03 -7.41
C GLU A 90 15.08 7.36 -7.36
N LEU A 91 13.98 8.10 -7.13
CA LEU A 91 12.62 7.57 -7.17
C LEU A 91 12.28 6.95 -8.53
N LYS A 92 12.60 7.63 -9.64
CA LYS A 92 12.39 7.08 -10.99
C LYS A 92 13.12 5.75 -11.20
N LYS A 93 14.39 5.69 -10.80
CA LYS A 93 15.18 4.44 -10.87
C LYS A 93 14.59 3.32 -10.01
N SER A 94 14.17 3.64 -8.79
CA SER A 94 13.53 2.70 -7.88
C SER A 94 12.21 2.18 -8.45
N ALA A 95 11.37 3.06 -9.00
CA ALA A 95 10.12 2.72 -9.64
C ALA A 95 10.31 1.70 -10.77
N MET A 96 11.33 1.89 -11.62
CA MET A 96 11.66 0.95 -12.69
C MET A 96 12.11 -0.42 -12.15
N LEU A 97 12.91 -0.45 -11.09
CA LEU A 97 13.30 -1.69 -10.41
C LEU A 97 12.08 -2.41 -9.80
N LEU A 98 11.13 -1.66 -9.25
CA LEU A 98 9.90 -2.19 -8.67
C LEU A 98 8.82 -2.52 -9.72
N GLY A 99 9.12 -2.31 -11.00
CA GLY A 99 8.34 -2.84 -12.11
C GLY A 99 7.32 -1.91 -12.74
N LEU A 100 7.40 -0.60 -12.49
CA LEU A 100 6.61 0.37 -13.26
C LEU A 100 6.97 0.27 -14.74
N ARG A 101 6.05 0.70 -15.61
CA ARG A 101 6.19 0.57 -17.06
C ARG A 101 7.11 1.64 -17.66
N ASP A 102 7.07 2.83 -17.08
CA ASP A 102 7.79 4.00 -17.54
C ASP A 102 8.31 4.83 -16.36
N GLU A 103 9.43 5.53 -16.56
CA GLU A 103 9.96 6.48 -15.56
C GLU A 103 8.98 7.64 -15.30
N ASP A 104 8.16 8.00 -16.28
CA ASP A 104 7.15 9.04 -16.17
C ASP A 104 5.88 8.57 -15.44
N ASP A 105 5.78 7.31 -15.06
CA ASP A 105 4.77 6.83 -14.11
C ASP A 105 5.12 7.18 -12.64
N ALA A 106 6.31 7.74 -12.37
CA ALA A 106 6.73 8.21 -11.06
C ALA A 106 6.83 9.75 -11.05
N PHE A 107 5.85 10.40 -10.41
CA PHE A 107 5.74 11.85 -10.30
C PHE A 107 6.17 12.33 -8.91
N VAL A 108 6.95 13.41 -8.87
CA VAL A 108 7.32 14.10 -7.63
C VAL A 108 6.81 15.53 -7.71
N VAL A 109 6.00 15.91 -6.74
CA VAL A 109 5.53 17.28 -6.56
C VAL A 109 6.64 18.11 -5.89
N ASP A 110 6.80 19.33 -6.35
CA ASP A 110 7.75 20.29 -5.80
C ASP A 110 6.96 21.54 -5.39
N ASP A 111 6.32 21.44 -4.23
CA ASP A 111 5.44 22.48 -3.73
C ASP A 111 5.81 22.81 -2.27
N PRO A 112 6.01 24.08 -1.93
CA PRO A 112 6.37 24.51 -0.56
C PRO A 112 5.34 24.13 0.51
N ASP A 113 4.10 23.79 0.12
CA ASP A 113 3.06 23.31 1.04
C ASP A 113 3.31 21.86 1.52
N PHE A 114 4.17 21.09 0.82
CA PHE A 114 4.46 19.67 1.12
C PHE A 114 5.93 19.46 1.48
N ARG A 115 6.42 20.19 2.48
CA ARG A 115 7.79 20.07 2.96
C ARG A 115 8.01 18.74 3.70
N ASP A 116 9.16 18.10 3.46
CA ASP A 116 9.63 16.98 4.27
C ASP A 116 9.95 17.49 5.68
N SER A 117 9.19 17.04 6.68
CA SER A 117 9.37 17.43 8.06
C SER A 117 8.85 16.36 9.01
N ILE A 118 9.63 16.07 10.05
CA ILE A 118 9.25 15.13 11.14
C ILE A 118 8.29 15.77 12.16
N THR A 119 8.00 17.06 12.04
CA THR A 119 7.16 17.82 12.99
C THR A 119 5.95 18.47 12.35
N GLU A 120 6.00 18.74 11.05
CA GLU A 120 4.93 19.46 10.34
C GLU A 120 3.93 18.49 9.72
N THR A 121 2.65 18.82 9.86
CA THR A 121 1.56 18.14 9.16
C THR A 121 1.15 18.97 7.94
N TRP A 122 0.83 18.29 6.85
CA TRP A 122 0.30 18.94 5.66
C TRP A 122 -1.21 19.17 5.79
N ASP A 123 -1.68 20.25 5.21
CA ASP A 123 -3.09 20.58 5.19
C ASP A 123 -3.90 19.53 4.40
N THR A 124 -4.92 19.00 5.04
CA THR A 124 -5.77 17.93 4.49
C THR A 124 -6.50 18.36 3.21
N ASP A 125 -6.99 19.61 3.15
CA ASP A 125 -7.73 20.10 1.99
C ASP A 125 -6.78 20.42 0.82
N LYS A 126 -5.53 20.84 1.08
CA LYS A 126 -4.49 21.00 0.04
C LYS A 126 -4.13 19.67 -0.60
N VAL A 127 -3.90 18.61 0.20
CA VAL A 127 -3.66 17.26 -0.31
C VAL A 127 -4.86 16.78 -1.15
N ALA A 128 -6.09 16.94 -0.65
CA ALA A 128 -7.29 16.53 -1.37
C ALA A 128 -7.50 17.32 -2.68
N THR A 129 -7.18 18.61 -2.68
CA THR A 129 -7.25 19.49 -3.86
C THR A 129 -6.26 19.03 -4.93
N LEU A 130 -5.01 18.72 -4.55
CA LEU A 130 -4.00 18.18 -5.46
C LEU A 130 -4.45 16.86 -6.07
N LEU A 131 -4.97 15.93 -5.26
CA LEU A 131 -5.49 14.65 -5.74
C LEU A 131 -6.69 14.85 -6.68
N SER A 132 -7.56 15.82 -6.38
CA SER A 132 -8.71 16.15 -7.24
C SER A 132 -8.25 16.71 -8.59
N ALA A 133 -7.27 17.60 -8.59
CA ALA A 133 -6.70 18.15 -9.83
C ALA A 133 -6.02 17.05 -10.67
N ALA A 134 -5.31 16.13 -10.03
CA ALA A 134 -4.60 15.06 -10.72
C ALA A 134 -5.53 13.98 -11.28
N PHE A 135 -6.57 13.57 -10.52
CA PHE A 135 -7.34 12.36 -10.83
C PHE A 135 -8.82 12.60 -11.12
N ALA A 136 -9.37 13.75 -10.76
CA ALA A 136 -10.77 14.10 -11.00
C ALA A 136 -10.93 15.58 -11.41
N PRO A 137 -10.27 16.07 -12.48
CA PRO A 137 -10.25 17.48 -12.86
C PRO A 137 -11.63 18.05 -13.20
N GLN A 138 -12.61 17.19 -13.44
CA GLN A 138 -14.01 17.58 -13.67
C GLN A 138 -14.82 17.76 -12.38
N LEU A 139 -14.24 17.46 -11.20
CA LEU A 139 -14.96 17.39 -9.92
C LEU A 139 -15.68 18.69 -9.59
N SER A 140 -15.00 19.85 -9.71
CA SER A 140 -15.58 21.16 -9.45
C SER A 140 -16.75 21.50 -10.39
N ARG A 141 -16.66 21.13 -11.66
CA ARG A 141 -17.75 21.30 -12.63
C ARG A 141 -18.92 20.36 -12.33
N GLN A 142 -18.63 19.14 -11.91
CA GLN A 142 -19.66 18.13 -11.57
C GLN A 142 -20.39 18.47 -10.27
N GLN A 143 -19.74 19.18 -9.34
CA GLN A 143 -20.37 19.66 -8.12
C GLN A 143 -21.25 20.90 -8.38
N ALA A 144 -20.80 21.84 -9.23
CA ALA A 144 -21.54 23.04 -9.59
C ALA A 144 -22.79 22.73 -10.44
N ALA A 145 -22.71 21.77 -11.35
CA ALA A 145 -23.88 21.24 -12.04
C ALA A 145 -24.50 20.17 -11.14
N ALA A 146 -25.74 20.33 -10.68
CA ALA A 146 -26.52 19.28 -10.03
C ALA A 146 -26.76 18.13 -11.02
N SER A 147 -25.68 17.62 -11.63
CA SER A 147 -25.73 16.70 -12.75
C SER A 147 -26.06 15.30 -12.24
N ALA A 148 -27.03 14.66 -12.88
CA ALA A 148 -27.38 13.27 -12.68
C ALA A 148 -26.29 12.27 -13.14
N GLN A 149 -25.08 12.76 -13.45
CA GLN A 149 -23.97 11.94 -13.92
C GLN A 149 -23.17 11.33 -12.76
N PRO A 150 -22.74 10.06 -12.87
CA PRO A 150 -21.92 9.43 -11.86
C PRO A 150 -20.57 10.16 -11.70
N PRO A 151 -19.96 10.14 -10.49
CA PRO A 151 -18.63 10.68 -10.29
C PRO A 151 -17.60 9.89 -11.11
N MET A 152 -16.61 10.60 -11.66
CA MET A 152 -15.58 10.00 -12.53
C MET A 152 -14.19 10.34 -12.01
N ALA A 153 -13.26 9.39 -12.16
CA ALA A 153 -11.85 9.58 -11.88
C ALA A 153 -10.97 8.88 -12.92
N SER A 154 -9.74 9.36 -13.10
CA SER A 154 -8.76 8.77 -14.00
C SER A 154 -8.05 7.54 -13.42
N ILE A 155 -8.22 7.25 -12.13
CA ILE A 155 -7.74 6.06 -11.42
C ILE A 155 -8.90 5.25 -10.86
N ASP A 156 -8.67 3.96 -10.62
CA ASP A 156 -9.63 3.04 -10.03
C ASP A 156 -9.30 2.75 -8.56
N VAL A 157 -8.02 2.86 -8.20
CA VAL A 157 -7.51 2.55 -6.86
C VAL A 157 -6.45 3.56 -6.44
N LEU A 158 -6.56 4.02 -5.20
CA LEU A 158 -5.55 4.82 -4.50
C LEU A 158 -4.98 4.02 -3.34
N LEU A 159 -3.66 3.89 -3.28
CA LEU A 159 -2.94 3.23 -2.19
C LEU A 159 -2.17 4.28 -1.40
N THR A 160 -2.18 4.22 -0.07
CA THR A 160 -1.36 5.09 0.79
C THR A 160 -1.18 4.48 2.18
N PHE A 161 -0.61 5.24 3.12
CA PHE A 161 -0.50 4.87 4.53
C PHE A 161 -1.86 4.90 5.23
N ASP A 162 -1.97 4.22 6.37
CA ASP A 162 -3.11 4.35 7.28
C ASP A 162 -2.93 5.54 8.26
N ALA A 163 -3.89 5.71 9.17
CA ALA A 163 -3.86 6.76 10.19
C ALA A 163 -2.66 6.69 11.14
N GLY A 164 -1.98 5.55 11.23
CA GLY A 164 -0.77 5.36 12.02
C GLY A 164 0.52 5.75 11.28
N GLY A 165 0.46 5.92 9.94
CA GLY A 165 1.58 6.35 9.11
C GLY A 165 2.82 5.46 9.22
N VAL A 166 2.67 4.18 9.56
CA VAL A 166 3.71 3.17 9.81
C VAL A 166 4.67 3.52 10.94
N SER A 167 5.18 4.74 11.00
CA SER A 167 6.14 5.23 12.00
C SER A 167 5.64 6.48 12.71
N ALA A 168 4.34 6.77 12.67
CA ALA A 168 3.73 7.99 13.15
C ALA A 168 4.33 9.27 12.50
N HIS A 169 4.86 9.14 11.26
CA HIS A 169 5.40 10.29 10.53
C HIS A 169 4.27 11.25 10.15
N PRO A 170 4.36 12.56 10.50
CA PRO A 170 3.26 13.52 10.28
C PRO A 170 2.83 13.60 8.81
N ASN A 171 3.80 13.57 7.88
CA ASN A 171 3.51 13.63 6.45
C ASN A 171 2.76 12.38 5.96
N HIS A 172 3.09 11.17 6.45
CA HIS A 172 2.34 9.94 6.12
C HIS A 172 0.90 9.99 6.63
N ILE A 173 0.71 10.49 7.85
CA ILE A 173 -0.63 10.67 8.45
C ILE A 173 -1.42 11.71 7.65
N SER A 174 -0.78 12.78 7.20
CA SER A 174 -1.42 13.81 6.35
C SER A 174 -1.91 13.23 5.03
N LEU A 175 -1.16 12.32 4.41
CA LEU A 175 -1.58 11.61 3.18
C LEU A 175 -2.87 10.81 3.42
N TYR A 176 -2.97 10.10 4.54
CA TYR A 176 -4.17 9.35 4.90
C TYR A 176 -5.40 10.26 4.98
N HIS A 177 -5.30 11.37 5.72
CA HIS A 177 -6.42 12.29 5.86
C HIS A 177 -6.79 12.97 4.55
N GLY A 178 -5.80 13.42 3.77
CA GLY A 178 -6.01 14.02 2.45
C GLY A 178 -6.64 13.05 1.45
N ALA A 179 -6.18 11.79 1.42
CA ALA A 179 -6.77 10.75 0.58
C ALA A 179 -8.24 10.49 0.95
N ARG A 180 -8.56 10.35 2.24
CA ARG A 180 -9.95 10.20 2.70
C ARG A 180 -10.82 11.40 2.33
N ARG A 181 -10.29 12.61 2.48
CA ARG A 181 -10.97 13.85 2.10
C ARG A 181 -11.27 13.88 0.59
N PHE A 182 -10.30 13.47 -0.24
CA PHE A 182 -10.50 13.32 -1.69
C PHE A 182 -11.60 12.30 -2.02
N ILE A 183 -11.57 11.10 -1.42
CA ILE A 183 -12.61 10.07 -1.62
C ILE A 183 -14.01 10.60 -1.24
N SER A 184 -14.10 11.29 -0.10
CA SER A 184 -15.35 11.90 0.35
C SER A 184 -15.85 12.99 -0.64
N ALA A 185 -14.93 13.79 -1.19
CA ALA A 185 -15.26 14.83 -2.17
C ALA A 185 -15.81 14.26 -3.48
N LEU A 186 -15.35 13.08 -3.93
CA LEU A 186 -15.83 12.42 -5.15
C LEU A 186 -17.33 12.07 -5.08
N THR A 187 -17.84 11.74 -3.89
CA THR A 187 -19.23 11.34 -3.67
C THR A 187 -20.10 12.44 -3.08
N ALA A 188 -19.52 13.58 -2.71
CA ALA A 188 -20.26 14.70 -2.13
C ALA A 188 -21.36 15.21 -3.09
N GLY A 189 -22.59 15.32 -2.59
CA GLY A 189 -23.74 15.74 -3.39
C GLY A 189 -24.21 14.72 -4.45
N LYS A 190 -23.75 13.47 -4.37
CA LYS A 190 -24.08 12.38 -5.31
C LYS A 190 -24.72 11.17 -4.60
N PRO A 191 -25.88 11.33 -3.95
CA PRO A 191 -26.53 10.22 -3.25
C PRO A 191 -26.89 9.10 -4.23
N GLY A 192 -26.59 7.85 -3.84
CA GLY A 192 -26.89 6.66 -4.64
C GLY A 192 -25.81 6.24 -5.62
N TYR A 193 -24.79 7.04 -5.84
CA TYR A 193 -23.62 6.63 -6.66
C TYR A 193 -22.51 6.06 -5.81
N ALA A 194 -21.89 4.98 -6.30
CA ALA A 194 -20.69 4.42 -5.69
C ALA A 194 -19.48 5.33 -6.00
N CYS A 195 -18.51 5.39 -5.06
CA CYS A 195 -17.25 6.06 -5.32
C CYS A 195 -16.50 5.38 -6.47
N PRO A 196 -15.96 6.13 -7.46
CA PRO A 196 -15.22 5.55 -8.58
C PRO A 196 -13.83 5.05 -8.17
N VAL A 197 -13.32 5.45 -7.01
CA VAL A 197 -11.97 5.13 -6.52
C VAL A 197 -12.06 4.37 -5.21
N ASP A 198 -11.40 3.22 -5.13
CA ASP A 198 -11.21 2.48 -3.90
C ASP A 198 -9.92 2.93 -3.21
N LEU A 199 -9.98 3.26 -1.93
CA LEU A 199 -8.83 3.63 -1.12
C LEU A 199 -8.35 2.42 -0.32
N TYR A 200 -7.09 2.04 -0.49
CA TYR A 200 -6.43 1.03 0.34
C TYR A 200 -5.34 1.66 1.18
N THR A 201 -5.25 1.26 2.43
CA THR A 201 -4.27 1.77 3.37
C THR A 201 -3.35 0.68 3.89
N LEU A 202 -2.04 0.97 3.94
CA LEU A 202 -1.02 0.07 4.47
C LEU A 202 -1.12 0.00 5.98
N THR A 203 -1.35 -1.18 6.51
CA THR A 203 -1.56 -1.40 7.95
C THR A 203 -0.32 -1.09 8.77
N THR A 204 -0.43 -0.15 9.70
CA THR A 204 0.56 0.09 10.76
C THR A 204 0.54 -1.04 11.77
N VAL A 205 1.71 -1.58 12.09
CA VAL A 205 1.87 -2.65 13.09
C VAL A 205 2.73 -2.20 14.27
N GLY A 206 2.56 -2.85 15.42
CA GLY A 206 3.38 -2.59 16.59
C GLY A 206 4.87 -2.90 16.40
N PHE A 207 5.73 -2.34 17.25
CA PHE A 207 7.19 -2.40 17.13
C PHE A 207 7.74 -3.81 16.93
N ALA A 208 7.30 -4.78 17.70
CA ALA A 208 7.77 -6.17 17.59
C ALA A 208 7.50 -6.76 16.21
N ARG A 209 6.27 -6.60 15.69
CA ARG A 209 5.90 -7.04 14.34
C ARG A 209 6.64 -6.28 13.24
N LYS A 210 6.93 -5.00 13.47
CA LYS A 210 7.63 -4.14 12.49
C LYS A 210 9.03 -4.68 12.18
N TYR A 211 9.74 -5.23 13.17
CA TYR A 211 11.14 -5.64 13.06
C TYR A 211 11.39 -7.15 13.15
N CYS A 212 10.37 -7.99 13.01
CA CYS A 212 10.57 -9.44 12.93
C CYS A 212 10.77 -9.96 11.49
N GLY A 213 10.92 -9.06 10.51
CA GLY A 213 11.25 -9.39 9.13
C GLY A 213 10.22 -10.31 8.48
N PHE A 214 10.71 -11.34 7.79
CA PHE A 214 9.87 -12.31 7.11
C PHE A 214 9.02 -13.18 8.05
N LEU A 215 9.35 -13.24 9.35
CA LEU A 215 8.59 -14.05 10.33
C LEU A 215 7.19 -13.48 10.58
N ASP A 216 6.95 -12.18 10.31
CA ASP A 216 5.61 -11.60 10.48
C ASP A 216 4.54 -12.22 9.56
N VAL A 217 4.95 -12.91 8.51
CA VAL A 217 4.02 -13.60 7.60
C VAL A 217 3.10 -14.57 8.36
N PHE A 218 3.62 -15.24 9.39
CA PHE A 218 2.84 -16.21 10.18
C PHE A 218 1.78 -15.49 11.03
N ALA A 219 2.15 -14.38 11.68
CA ALA A 219 1.20 -13.57 12.46
C ALA A 219 0.12 -12.95 11.55
N THR A 220 0.49 -12.49 10.36
CA THR A 220 -0.45 -11.90 9.39
C THR A 220 -1.44 -12.94 8.87
N ILE A 221 -1.00 -14.14 8.46
CA ILE A 221 -1.91 -15.20 8.01
C ILE A 221 -2.83 -15.63 9.14
N PHE A 222 -2.30 -15.83 10.33
CA PHE A 222 -3.10 -16.20 11.49
C PHE A 222 -4.20 -15.15 11.76
N SER A 223 -3.86 -13.86 11.77
CA SER A 223 -4.85 -12.79 11.96
C SER A 223 -5.87 -12.69 10.80
N ALA A 224 -5.44 -12.91 9.57
CA ALA A 224 -6.33 -12.89 8.40
C ALA A 224 -7.33 -14.06 8.43
N THR A 225 -6.90 -15.26 8.83
CA THR A 225 -7.77 -16.43 8.93
C THR A 225 -8.78 -16.31 10.07
N LEU A 226 -8.38 -15.76 11.22
CA LEU A 226 -9.29 -15.48 12.32
C LEU A 226 -10.34 -14.42 11.95
N GLY A 227 -9.93 -13.34 11.26
CA GLY A 227 -10.83 -12.30 10.77
C GLY A 227 -11.82 -12.82 9.73
N ALA A 228 -11.40 -13.70 8.85
CA ALA A 228 -12.28 -14.37 7.88
C ALA A 228 -13.29 -15.29 8.57
N GLY A 229 -12.86 -16.04 9.58
CA GLY A 229 -13.74 -16.90 10.38
C GLY A 229 -14.80 -16.12 11.17
N ALA A 230 -14.42 -15.00 11.76
CA ALA A 230 -15.34 -14.12 12.47
C ALA A 230 -16.41 -13.51 11.54
N ASN A 231 -16.02 -13.10 10.32
CA ASN A 231 -16.95 -12.58 9.33
C ASN A 231 -17.92 -13.67 8.80
N MET A 232 -17.45 -14.90 8.63
CA MET A 232 -18.32 -16.04 8.28
C MET A 232 -19.31 -16.38 9.41
N ALA A 233 -18.86 -16.36 10.66
CA ALA A 233 -19.73 -16.60 11.82
C ALA A 233 -20.80 -15.50 11.98
N ALA A 234 -20.42 -14.23 11.82
CA ALA A 234 -21.36 -13.09 11.85
C ALA A 234 -22.39 -13.16 10.71
N SER A 235 -22.01 -13.62 9.52
CA SER A 235 -22.92 -13.85 8.40
C SER A 235 -23.89 -15.01 8.64
N ALA A 236 -23.44 -16.06 9.33
CA ALA A 236 -24.29 -17.21 9.69
C ALA A 236 -25.31 -16.89 10.77
N THR A 237 -24.97 -16.00 11.73
CA THR A 237 -25.89 -15.60 12.79
C THR A 237 -26.92 -14.56 12.37
N SER A 238 -26.67 -13.77 11.32
CA SER A 238 -27.65 -12.82 10.74
C SER A 238 -28.69 -13.48 9.82
N GLY A 239 -28.57 -14.77 9.54
CA GLY A 239 -29.50 -15.52 8.68
C GLY A 239 -30.78 -16.03 9.38
N PHE A 240 -30.97 -15.80 10.67
CA PHE A 240 -32.14 -16.26 11.42
C PHE A 240 -33.03 -15.10 11.89
N GLY A 241 -33.65 -14.38 10.97
CA GLY A 241 -34.66 -13.39 11.32
C GLY A 241 -34.98 -12.42 10.19
N GLY A 242 -36.13 -12.64 9.54
CA GLY A 242 -36.82 -11.59 8.81
C GLY A 242 -36.82 -11.70 7.29
N ASN A 243 -37.92 -12.23 6.78
CA ASN A 243 -38.37 -12.11 5.40
C ASN A 243 -38.44 -10.66 4.94
N ASN A 244 -37.44 -10.20 4.17
CA ASN A 244 -37.60 -9.05 3.29
C ASN A 244 -36.81 -9.29 1.99
N LYS A 245 -37.47 -10.02 1.08
CA LYS A 245 -37.03 -10.24 -0.31
C LYS A 245 -37.41 -9.02 -1.17
N ARG A 246 -36.81 -7.89 -1.00
CA ARG A 246 -36.89 -6.79 -1.99
C ARG A 246 -35.89 -5.71 -1.62
N ASP A 247 -34.61 -5.82 -1.86
CA ASP A 247 -33.65 -4.72 -2.04
C ASP A 247 -32.19 -5.18 -2.14
N ILE A 248 -31.96 -6.40 -2.70
CA ILE A 248 -30.60 -6.89 -2.96
C ILE A 248 -30.36 -6.94 -4.47
N LYS A 249 -30.56 -5.82 -5.14
CA LYS A 249 -30.28 -5.75 -6.58
C LYS A 249 -29.75 -4.41 -7.02
N ASN A 250 -28.75 -3.83 -6.30
CA ASN A 250 -27.88 -2.76 -6.84
C ASN A 250 -26.71 -2.42 -5.90
N LYS A 251 -26.07 -3.41 -5.29
CA LYS A 251 -24.67 -3.23 -4.90
C LYS A 251 -23.87 -3.69 -6.09
N SER A 252 -23.32 -2.76 -6.87
CA SER A 252 -22.27 -3.07 -7.82
C SER A 252 -21.11 -3.60 -6.99
N ASP A 253 -21.01 -4.92 -6.93
CA ASP A 253 -19.90 -5.64 -6.37
C ASP A 253 -18.69 -5.29 -7.26
N LYS A 254 -17.88 -4.32 -6.84
CA LYS A 254 -16.71 -3.89 -7.62
C LYS A 254 -15.68 -4.99 -7.75
N GLY A 255 -15.92 -6.14 -7.15
CA GLY A 255 -15.05 -7.30 -7.21
C GLY A 255 -13.65 -7.10 -6.59
N ASN A 256 -13.39 -5.95 -5.94
CA ASN A 256 -12.12 -5.67 -5.29
C ASN A 256 -12.12 -6.23 -3.86
N PRO A 257 -11.03 -6.92 -3.45
CA PRO A 257 -10.96 -7.55 -2.12
C PRO A 257 -10.90 -6.51 -0.99
N GLY A 258 -11.52 -6.81 0.16
CA GLY A 258 -11.44 -5.96 1.36
C GLY A 258 -10.06 -5.94 2.02
N LEU A 259 -9.23 -6.93 1.70
CA LEU A 259 -7.87 -7.10 2.21
C LEU A 259 -6.96 -7.56 1.09
N LEU A 260 -5.86 -6.84 0.88
CA LEU A 260 -4.74 -7.23 0.03
C LEU A 260 -3.58 -7.67 0.91
N VAL A 261 -3.09 -8.87 0.70
CA VAL A 261 -1.86 -9.37 1.33
C VAL A 261 -0.88 -9.72 0.23
N THR A 262 0.30 -9.12 0.27
CA THR A 262 1.36 -9.33 -0.71
C THR A 262 2.67 -9.69 -0.01
N ALA A 263 3.43 -10.61 -0.57
CA ALA A 263 4.70 -11.05 -0.01
C ALA A 263 5.77 -11.14 -1.10
N THR A 264 7.01 -10.78 -0.76
CA THR A 264 8.18 -10.98 -1.64
C THR A 264 8.71 -12.40 -1.53
N GLY A 265 9.27 -12.94 -2.61
CA GLY A 265 10.02 -14.20 -2.57
C GLY A 265 11.36 -14.05 -1.85
N LEU A 266 11.86 -15.12 -1.20
CA LEU A 266 13.22 -15.17 -0.64
C LEU A 266 14.27 -15.65 -1.65
N LEU A 267 13.87 -16.49 -2.59
CA LEU A 267 14.77 -17.26 -3.48
C LEU A 267 15.09 -16.55 -4.80
N GLY A 268 15.19 -15.23 -4.78
CA GLY A 268 15.50 -14.47 -5.99
C GLY A 268 14.29 -14.31 -6.94
N GLY A 269 14.55 -13.79 -8.14
CA GLY A 269 13.52 -13.41 -9.09
C GLY A 269 13.06 -11.96 -8.92
N ARG A 270 12.26 -11.47 -9.89
CA ARG A 270 11.82 -10.08 -9.94
C ARG A 270 11.01 -9.66 -8.71
N GLU A 271 10.19 -10.55 -8.17
CA GLU A 271 9.31 -10.31 -7.02
C GLU A 271 9.96 -10.70 -5.68
N SER A 272 11.26 -10.53 -5.54
CA SER A 272 12.00 -10.97 -4.37
C SER A 272 12.33 -9.84 -3.41
N ALA A 273 12.59 -10.19 -2.15
CA ALA A 273 13.16 -9.28 -1.17
C ALA A 273 14.52 -8.71 -1.61
N ALA A 274 15.24 -9.42 -2.48
CA ALA A 274 16.47 -8.92 -3.08
C ALA A 274 16.19 -7.73 -3.99
N THR A 275 15.15 -7.78 -4.83
CA THR A 275 14.71 -6.65 -5.68
C THR A 275 14.28 -5.45 -4.85
N ALA A 276 13.49 -5.68 -3.78
CA ALA A 276 13.12 -4.62 -2.84
C ALA A 276 14.35 -3.95 -2.20
N ARG A 277 15.37 -4.74 -1.81
CA ARG A 277 16.64 -4.20 -1.30
C ARG A 277 17.45 -3.46 -2.36
N GLN A 278 17.45 -3.91 -3.61
CA GLN A 278 18.11 -3.23 -4.73
C GLN A 278 17.48 -1.85 -4.98
N ALA A 279 16.17 -1.71 -4.87
CA ALA A 279 15.50 -0.42 -4.98
C ALA A 279 16.06 0.59 -3.95
N MET A 280 16.36 0.14 -2.73
CA MET A 280 17.04 0.98 -1.73
C MET A 280 18.54 1.17 -2.04
N THR A 281 19.29 0.08 -2.19
CA THR A 281 20.77 0.15 -2.23
C THR A 281 21.34 0.62 -3.56
N GLN A 282 20.62 0.46 -4.66
CA GLN A 282 21.09 0.84 -6.01
C GLN A 282 20.41 2.11 -6.53
N ALA A 283 19.13 2.33 -6.23
CA ALA A 283 18.42 3.52 -6.64
C ALA A 283 18.52 4.63 -5.59
N HIS A 284 18.06 4.41 -4.35
CA HIS A 284 18.06 5.42 -3.27
C HIS A 284 19.40 5.49 -2.52
N LYS A 285 20.50 5.61 -3.25
CA LYS A 285 21.85 5.61 -2.67
C LYS A 285 22.06 6.74 -1.67
N SER A 286 21.53 7.93 -1.95
CA SER A 286 21.67 9.09 -1.08
C SER A 286 20.98 8.90 0.27
N GLN A 287 20.02 7.98 0.34
CA GLN A 287 19.23 7.70 1.54
C GLN A 287 19.76 6.52 2.38
N MET A 288 20.83 5.84 1.92
CA MET A 288 21.38 4.66 2.58
C MET A 288 22.33 5.01 3.73
N VAL A 289 21.76 5.62 4.79
CA VAL A 289 22.45 5.86 6.06
C VAL A 289 22.46 4.58 6.93
N TRP A 290 23.27 4.54 8.00
CA TRP A 290 23.54 3.32 8.77
C TRP A 290 22.29 2.58 9.28
N PHE A 291 21.27 3.28 9.78
CA PHE A 291 20.05 2.65 10.29
C PHE A 291 19.14 2.09 9.18
N ARG A 292 19.27 2.57 7.94
CA ARG A 292 18.52 2.05 6.79
C ARG A 292 18.94 0.62 6.44
N TRP A 293 20.20 0.25 6.68
CA TRP A 293 20.66 -1.13 6.55
C TRP A 293 19.94 -2.07 7.52
N GLY A 294 19.71 -1.63 8.75
CA GLY A 294 18.85 -2.36 9.70
C GLY A 294 17.41 -2.48 9.20
N TRP A 295 16.85 -1.38 8.67
CA TRP A 295 15.50 -1.38 8.13
C TRP A 295 15.31 -2.39 7.01
N ILE A 296 16.12 -2.32 5.94
CA ILE A 296 15.97 -3.20 4.77
C ILE A 296 16.26 -4.68 5.06
N THR A 297 16.81 -4.98 6.24
CA THR A 297 17.10 -6.35 6.68
C THR A 297 16.00 -6.88 7.60
N MET A 298 15.53 -6.08 8.55
CA MET A 298 14.66 -6.54 9.64
C MET A 298 13.20 -6.07 9.50
N SER A 299 12.93 -5.06 8.66
CA SER A 299 11.55 -4.57 8.55
C SER A 299 10.66 -5.57 7.83
N ARG A 300 9.48 -5.86 8.42
CA ARG A 300 8.45 -6.67 7.75
C ARG A 300 8.03 -6.09 6.41
N TYR A 301 8.03 -4.76 6.28
CA TYR A 301 7.57 -4.07 5.07
C TYR A 301 8.43 -4.34 3.83
N MET A 302 9.62 -4.90 4.01
CA MET A 302 10.44 -5.42 2.92
C MET A 302 10.01 -6.80 2.43
N TYR A 303 9.21 -7.53 3.22
CA TYR A 303 8.82 -8.91 2.96
C TYR A 303 7.32 -9.10 2.78
N LEU A 304 6.51 -8.29 3.46
CA LEU A 304 5.07 -8.48 3.55
C LEU A 304 4.36 -7.14 3.70
N ASN A 305 3.29 -6.95 2.89
CA ASN A 305 2.34 -5.87 3.08
C ASN A 305 0.93 -6.41 3.31
N GLU A 306 0.20 -5.70 4.14
CA GLU A 306 -1.22 -5.87 4.39
C GLU A 306 -1.90 -4.52 4.16
N LEU A 307 -2.72 -4.43 3.12
CA LEU A 307 -3.49 -3.22 2.82
C LEU A 307 -4.98 -3.50 2.98
N ARG A 308 -5.67 -2.61 3.64
CA ARG A 308 -7.11 -2.70 3.90
C ARG A 308 -7.88 -1.70 3.07
N LEU A 309 -8.97 -2.17 2.49
CA LEU A 309 -9.93 -1.29 1.83
C LEU A 309 -10.62 -0.43 2.89
N GLU A 310 -10.44 0.89 2.77
CA GLU A 310 -11.16 1.85 3.58
C GLU A 310 -12.64 1.84 3.19
N LYS A 311 -13.50 1.59 4.18
CA LYS A 311 -14.93 1.73 3.96
C LYS A 311 -15.25 3.21 3.82
N GLY A 312 -15.91 3.59 2.74
CA GLY A 312 -16.39 4.95 2.55
C GLY A 312 -17.20 5.39 3.77
N SER A 313 -16.80 6.51 4.36
CA SER A 313 -17.54 7.20 5.42
C SER A 313 -18.72 7.94 4.83
#